data_91aa4e18626e60d1c5f95cfa4e32db05
#
_entry.id   91aa4e18626e60d1c5f95cfa4e32db05
#
_cell.length_a   1.000
_cell.length_b   1.000
_cell.length_c   1.000
_cell.angle_alpha   90.00
_cell.angle_beta   90.00
_cell.angle_gamma   90.00
#
_symmetry.space_group_name_H-M   'P 1'
#
loop_
_entity.id
_entity.type
_entity.pdbx_description
1 polymer ?
#
loop_
_entity_poly.entity_id
_entity_poly.type
_entity_poly.pdbx_seq_one_letter_code
_entity_poly.pdbx_strand_id
1 'polypeptide(L)'
;MARRVQSFSLFQISEVVSLTKGGARNRSGPQPDPNSGRSDRRGLKLGQLPSEGYSGVVPDFPIPQMDRFTIETDEDGKRHRVNDADASHEFRSRELEVWGESWAMPQASMWARESWRWPTVAEFCRLKTVVEMEPDANASLVAQLHRFRDQIGLTPAGLRENGWSIVSDELESRRTPVAEVNSAAPVRRLRAVSSE
;
A
#
# COMPACT_ATOMS: atom_id res chain seq x y z
N MET A 1 50.56 -4.02 53.02
CA MET A 1 49.74 -3.27 52.06
C MET A 1 48.59 -4.17 51.60
N ALA A 2 47.40 -3.95 52.20
CA ALA A 2 46.22 -4.79 51.92
C ALA A 2 45.34 -4.08 50.88
N ARG A 3 45.12 -4.65 49.73
CA ARG A 3 44.18 -4.19 48.70
C ARG A 3 42.76 -4.61 49.05
N ARG A 4 41.91 -3.64 49.26
CA ARG A 4 40.47 -3.75 49.53
C ARG A 4 39.78 -4.05 48.21
N VAL A 5 39.16 -5.22 48.07
CA VAL A 5 38.30 -5.57 46.95
C VAL A 5 36.88 -5.03 47.25
N GLN A 6 36.41 -4.11 46.41
CA GLN A 6 35.01 -3.62 46.49
C GLN A 6 34.13 -4.64 45.73
N SER A 7 33.17 -5.23 46.44
CA SER A 7 32.14 -6.03 45.89
C SER A 7 31.06 -5.13 45.23
N PHE A 8 30.92 -5.26 43.91
CA PHE A 8 29.78 -4.68 43.19
C PHE A 8 28.54 -5.60 43.37
N SER A 9 27.53 -5.03 44.01
CA SER A 9 26.21 -5.64 44.11
C SER A 9 25.51 -5.57 42.75
N LEU A 10 25.25 -6.73 42.15
CA LEU A 10 24.39 -6.87 40.97
C LEU A 10 22.93 -6.66 41.39
N PHE A 11 22.38 -5.49 41.05
CA PHE A 11 20.95 -5.26 41.06
C PHE A 11 20.33 -6.10 39.94
N GLN A 12 19.64 -7.18 40.32
CA GLN A 12 18.74 -7.90 39.43
C GLN A 12 17.52 -7.03 39.17
N ILE A 13 17.49 -6.39 38.01
CA ILE A 13 16.26 -5.84 37.46
C ILE A 13 15.54 -7.00 36.76
N SER A 14 14.60 -7.61 37.44
CA SER A 14 13.64 -8.53 36.80
C SER A 14 12.60 -7.69 36.08
N GLU A 15 12.90 -7.32 34.83
CA GLU A 15 11.89 -6.81 33.93
C GLU A 15 10.95 -7.96 33.56
N VAL A 16 9.75 -7.92 34.13
CA VAL A 16 8.65 -8.76 33.68
C VAL A 16 8.24 -8.23 32.30
N VAL A 17 8.81 -8.81 31.25
CA VAL A 17 8.33 -8.60 29.89
C VAL A 17 6.91 -9.17 29.83
N SER A 18 5.93 -8.29 29.98
CA SER A 18 4.52 -8.60 29.69
C SER A 18 4.46 -8.98 28.20
N LEU A 19 4.36 -10.28 27.94
CA LEU A 19 4.03 -10.81 26.62
C LEU A 19 2.64 -10.28 26.25
N THR A 20 2.61 -9.18 25.51
CA THR A 20 1.39 -8.66 24.90
C THR A 20 0.80 -9.76 24.04
N LYS A 21 -0.39 -10.26 24.43
CA LYS A 21 -1.17 -11.19 23.62
C LYS A 21 -1.28 -10.60 22.21
N GLY A 22 -0.79 -11.32 21.22
CA GLY A 22 -0.77 -10.87 19.84
C GLY A 22 -2.16 -10.41 19.42
N GLY A 23 -2.29 -9.14 19.05
CA GLY A 23 -3.53 -8.57 18.54
C GLY A 23 -3.98 -9.28 17.27
N ALA A 24 -5.24 -9.11 16.90
CA ALA A 24 -5.80 -9.66 15.68
C ALA A 24 -4.95 -9.19 14.47
N ARG A 25 -4.48 -10.13 13.66
CA ARG A 25 -3.74 -9.81 12.43
C ARG A 25 -4.70 -9.15 11.44
N ASN A 26 -4.23 -8.15 10.69
CA ASN A 26 -5.03 -7.42 9.69
C ASN A 26 -5.70 -8.32 8.64
N ARG A 27 -5.16 -9.52 8.42
CA ARG A 27 -5.67 -10.52 7.48
C ARG A 27 -6.54 -11.61 8.14
N SER A 28 -6.76 -11.55 9.45
CA SER A 28 -7.58 -12.55 10.18
C SER A 28 -8.90 -11.94 10.64
N GLY A 29 -10.00 -12.65 10.39
CA GLY A 29 -11.34 -12.28 10.78
C GLY A 29 -12.21 -11.69 9.69
N PRO A 30 -13.52 -11.49 9.96
CA PRO A 30 -14.45 -10.84 9.03
C PRO A 30 -13.98 -9.41 8.74
N GLN A 31 -14.14 -8.99 7.49
CA GLN A 31 -13.78 -7.64 7.08
C GLN A 31 -14.63 -6.61 7.84
N PRO A 32 -14.02 -5.54 8.39
CA PRO A 32 -14.79 -4.43 8.91
C PRO A 32 -15.52 -3.76 7.74
N ASP A 33 -16.85 -3.67 7.84
CA ASP A 33 -17.63 -2.87 6.92
C ASP A 33 -17.37 -1.39 7.24
N PRO A 34 -16.76 -0.62 6.29
CA PRO A 34 -16.44 0.79 6.51
C PRO A 34 -17.69 1.65 6.74
N ASN A 35 -18.86 1.19 6.28
CA ASN A 35 -20.13 1.88 6.44
C ASN A 35 -20.91 1.48 7.70
N SER A 36 -20.34 0.60 8.54
CA SER A 36 -20.99 0.20 9.78
C SER A 36 -20.82 1.25 10.87
N GLY A 37 -21.86 1.48 11.66
CA GLY A 37 -21.80 2.38 12.80
C GLY A 37 -20.77 1.97 13.89
N ARG A 38 -20.17 0.77 13.76
CA ARG A 38 -19.05 0.30 14.57
C ARG A 38 -17.72 0.85 14.06
N SER A 39 -17.57 1.00 12.74
CA SER A 39 -16.41 1.61 12.09
C SER A 39 -16.39 3.12 12.35
N ASP A 40 -17.55 3.78 12.30
CA ASP A 40 -17.69 5.20 12.64
C ASP A 40 -17.26 5.49 14.09
N ARG A 41 -17.70 4.66 15.05
CA ARG A 41 -17.28 4.80 16.46
C ARG A 41 -15.79 4.59 16.68
N ARG A 42 -15.11 3.84 15.80
CA ARG A 42 -13.67 3.61 15.86
C ARG A 42 -12.87 4.66 15.09
N GLY A 43 -13.54 5.61 14.44
CA GLY A 43 -12.89 6.64 13.63
C GLY A 43 -12.15 6.09 12.40
N LEU A 44 -12.52 4.90 11.92
CA LEU A 44 -11.94 4.27 10.73
C LEU A 44 -12.44 5.01 9.48
N LYS A 45 -11.76 6.07 9.12
CA LYS A 45 -11.96 6.76 7.84
C LYS A 45 -11.02 6.15 6.81
N LEU A 46 -11.57 5.46 5.82
CA LEU A 46 -10.80 4.99 4.67
C LEU A 46 -10.52 6.14 3.71
N GLY A 47 -9.29 6.17 3.16
CA GLY A 47 -8.97 7.06 2.06
C GLY A 47 -9.81 6.68 0.83
N GLN A 48 -10.58 7.63 0.31
CA GLN A 48 -11.43 7.41 -0.87
C GLN A 48 -10.61 7.61 -2.14
N LEU A 49 -10.67 6.61 -3.03
CA LEU A 49 -10.01 6.62 -4.32
C LEU A 49 -11.06 6.84 -5.43
N PRO A 50 -10.78 7.70 -6.43
CA PRO A 50 -11.68 7.91 -7.55
C PRO A 50 -11.81 6.64 -8.40
N SER A 51 -13.04 6.27 -8.77
CA SER A 51 -13.30 5.07 -9.59
C SER A 51 -12.76 5.20 -11.02
N GLU A 52 -12.77 6.42 -11.56
CA GLU A 52 -12.29 6.75 -12.90
C GLU A 52 -10.75 6.70 -13.03
N GLY A 53 -10.03 6.52 -11.90
CA GLY A 53 -8.57 6.50 -11.87
C GLY A 53 -7.95 7.87 -11.59
N TYR A 54 -6.64 7.95 -11.77
CA TYR A 54 -5.87 9.17 -11.54
C TYR A 54 -5.62 9.90 -12.86
N SER A 55 -5.98 11.17 -12.92
CA SER A 55 -5.82 12.04 -14.09
C SER A 55 -4.73 13.12 -13.94
N GLY A 56 -3.93 13.03 -12.89
CA GLY A 56 -2.86 13.98 -12.62
C GLY A 56 -1.58 13.68 -13.41
N VAL A 57 -0.53 14.44 -13.12
CA VAL A 57 0.77 14.29 -13.76
C VAL A 57 1.46 13.01 -13.29
N VAL A 58 1.87 12.17 -14.23
CA VAL A 58 2.69 10.99 -13.95
C VAL A 58 4.13 11.46 -13.65
N PRO A 59 4.69 11.13 -12.48
CA PRO A 59 6.06 11.51 -12.18
C PRO A 59 7.08 10.69 -12.99
N ASP A 60 8.30 11.19 -13.06
CA ASP A 60 9.41 10.47 -13.68
C ASP A 60 9.64 9.14 -12.95
N PHE A 61 10.05 8.13 -13.75
CA PHE A 61 10.35 6.82 -13.21
C PHE A 61 11.59 6.86 -12.31
N PRO A 62 11.48 6.54 -10.99
CA PRO A 62 12.49 6.92 -10.01
C PRO A 62 13.72 6.00 -9.97
N ILE A 63 13.69 4.84 -10.65
CA ILE A 63 14.82 3.90 -10.64
C ILE A 63 15.54 3.86 -11.98
N PRO A 64 16.88 3.67 -11.97
CA PRO A 64 17.69 3.69 -13.21
C PRO A 64 17.33 2.55 -14.13
N GLN A 65 17.66 2.71 -15.41
CA GLN A 65 17.55 1.65 -16.40
C GLN A 65 18.34 0.41 -15.95
N MET A 66 17.79 -0.75 -16.26
CA MET A 66 18.45 -2.04 -16.04
C MET A 66 19.03 -2.54 -17.36
N ASP A 67 20.34 -2.74 -17.38
CA ASP A 67 21.01 -3.30 -18.55
C ASP A 67 20.71 -4.79 -18.67
N ARG A 68 20.36 -5.21 -19.90
CA ARG A 68 20.20 -6.62 -20.27
C ARG A 68 21.51 -7.10 -20.90
N PHE A 69 21.76 -8.40 -20.77
CA PHE A 69 22.99 -9.01 -21.26
C PHE A 69 22.68 -10.30 -21.98
N THR A 70 23.37 -10.52 -23.08
CA THR A 70 23.38 -11.80 -23.78
C THR A 70 24.71 -12.53 -23.51
N ILE A 71 24.72 -13.84 -23.75
CA ILE A 71 25.92 -14.67 -23.62
C ILE A 71 26.37 -15.00 -25.02
N GLU A 72 27.54 -14.47 -25.41
CA GLU A 72 28.21 -14.81 -26.66
C GLU A 72 29.34 -15.78 -26.41
N THR A 73 29.59 -16.66 -27.38
CA THR A 73 30.69 -17.60 -27.36
C THR A 73 31.72 -17.18 -28.41
N ASP A 74 32.97 -16.95 -28.02
CA ASP A 74 34.05 -16.59 -28.91
C ASP A 74 34.54 -17.80 -29.74
N GLU A 75 35.51 -17.55 -30.62
CA GLU A 75 36.12 -18.57 -31.50
C GLU A 75 36.82 -19.69 -30.70
N ASP A 76 37.26 -19.37 -29.46
CA ASP A 76 37.92 -20.31 -28.55
C ASP A 76 36.93 -21.12 -27.71
N GLY A 77 35.62 -20.94 -27.89
CA GLY A 77 34.56 -21.61 -27.14
C GLY A 77 34.30 -21.02 -25.75
N LYS A 78 34.88 -19.85 -25.44
CA LYS A 78 34.70 -19.18 -24.16
C LYS A 78 33.48 -18.25 -24.18
N ARG A 79 32.68 -18.33 -23.12
CA ARG A 79 31.46 -17.54 -22.97
C ARG A 79 31.76 -16.17 -22.35
N HIS A 80 31.26 -15.12 -23.01
CA HIS A 80 31.34 -13.74 -22.55
C HIS A 80 29.94 -13.18 -22.36
N ARG A 81 29.82 -12.35 -21.34
CA ARG A 81 28.60 -11.60 -21.09
C ARG A 81 28.72 -10.25 -21.80
N VAL A 82 27.91 -10.04 -22.81
CA VAL A 82 27.91 -8.81 -23.62
C VAL A 82 26.66 -8.02 -23.33
N ASN A 83 26.79 -6.70 -23.24
CA ASN A 83 25.63 -5.83 -23.05
C ASN A 83 24.78 -5.82 -24.33
N ASP A 84 23.49 -6.14 -24.16
CA ASP A 84 22.48 -6.10 -25.21
C ASP A 84 21.71 -4.78 -25.12
N ALA A 85 22.13 -3.81 -25.92
CA ALA A 85 21.56 -2.48 -25.90
C ALA A 85 20.09 -2.47 -26.39
N ASP A 86 19.77 -3.29 -27.38
CA ASP A 86 18.41 -3.37 -27.93
C ASP A 86 17.45 -3.99 -26.92
N ALA A 87 17.83 -5.12 -26.31
CA ALA A 87 17.03 -5.74 -25.24
C ALA A 87 16.91 -4.84 -24.02
N SER A 88 17.95 -4.05 -23.70
CA SER A 88 17.90 -3.07 -22.61
C SER A 88 16.91 -1.95 -22.90
N HIS A 89 16.88 -1.46 -24.14
CA HIS A 89 15.94 -0.42 -24.57
C HIS A 89 14.49 -0.94 -24.61
N GLU A 90 14.27 -2.14 -25.17
CA GLU A 90 12.96 -2.77 -25.21
C GLU A 90 12.39 -2.99 -23.79
N PHE A 91 13.23 -3.52 -22.90
CA PHE A 91 12.88 -3.69 -21.51
C PHE A 91 12.48 -2.35 -20.85
N ARG A 92 13.29 -1.30 -21.06
CA ARG A 92 12.99 0.02 -20.51
C ARG A 92 11.70 0.60 -21.05
N SER A 93 11.45 0.45 -22.34
CA SER A 93 10.20 0.91 -22.97
C SER A 93 9.00 0.25 -22.31
N ARG A 94 9.02 -1.08 -22.16
CA ARG A 94 7.93 -1.80 -21.50
C ARG A 94 7.77 -1.42 -20.02
N GLU A 95 8.88 -1.21 -19.31
CA GLU A 95 8.88 -0.76 -17.91
C GLU A 95 8.17 0.61 -17.75
N LEU A 96 8.44 1.55 -18.67
CA LEU A 96 7.79 2.86 -18.66
C LEU A 96 6.31 2.80 -19.06
N GLU A 97 5.94 1.91 -19.98
CA GLU A 97 4.52 1.66 -20.29
C GLU A 97 3.77 1.13 -19.07
N VAL A 98 4.32 0.12 -18.37
CA VAL A 98 3.75 -0.43 -17.14
C VAL A 98 3.64 0.63 -16.04
N TRP A 99 4.62 1.56 -15.98
CA TRP A 99 4.55 2.71 -15.10
C TRP A 99 3.36 3.60 -15.42
N GLY A 100 3.19 3.99 -16.69
CA GLY A 100 2.04 4.78 -17.14
C GLY A 100 0.70 4.10 -16.87
N GLU A 101 0.59 2.80 -17.19
CA GLU A 101 -0.60 1.99 -16.89
C GLU A 101 -0.93 2.00 -15.38
N SER A 102 0.10 1.88 -14.53
CA SER A 102 -0.06 1.88 -13.08
C SER A 102 -0.54 3.23 -12.56
N TRP A 103 -0.04 4.33 -13.13
CA TRP A 103 -0.46 5.68 -12.76
C TRP A 103 -1.85 6.07 -13.26
N ALA A 104 -2.46 5.32 -14.17
CA ALA A 104 -3.85 5.50 -14.55
C ALA A 104 -4.84 4.87 -13.56
N MET A 105 -4.37 4.08 -12.60
CA MET A 105 -5.22 3.38 -11.63
C MET A 105 -5.70 4.31 -10.50
N PRO A 106 -6.83 3.99 -9.83
CA PRO A 106 -7.35 4.75 -8.68
C PRO A 106 -6.32 4.97 -7.55
N GLN A 107 -5.48 3.98 -7.29
CA GLN A 107 -4.46 3.99 -6.24
C GLN A 107 -3.41 5.09 -6.45
N ALA A 108 -3.16 5.48 -7.69
CA ALA A 108 -2.22 6.54 -8.02
C ALA A 108 -2.59 7.90 -7.39
N SER A 109 -3.87 8.14 -7.10
CA SER A 109 -4.32 9.33 -6.38
C SER A 109 -3.72 9.44 -4.97
N MET A 110 -3.43 8.31 -4.33
CA MET A 110 -2.74 8.27 -3.03
C MET A 110 -1.23 8.24 -3.21
N TRP A 111 -0.70 7.52 -4.21
CA TRP A 111 0.75 7.53 -4.48
C TRP A 111 1.24 8.93 -4.83
N ALA A 112 0.44 9.73 -5.51
CA ALA A 112 0.77 11.13 -5.81
C ALA A 112 0.98 11.99 -4.54
N ARG A 113 0.30 11.66 -3.45
CA ARG A 113 0.43 12.33 -2.15
C ARG A 113 1.58 11.76 -1.30
N GLU A 114 2.01 10.53 -1.60
CA GLU A 114 2.95 9.76 -0.82
C GLU A 114 4.18 9.39 -1.67
N SER A 115 4.99 10.38 -2.04
CA SER A 115 6.14 10.20 -2.95
C SER A 115 7.15 9.15 -2.47
N TRP A 116 7.19 8.89 -1.18
CA TRP A 116 8.02 7.82 -0.61
C TRP A 116 7.63 6.40 -1.11
N ARG A 117 6.42 6.22 -1.64
CA ARG A 117 5.97 4.96 -2.25
C ARG A 117 6.47 4.76 -3.68
N TRP A 118 6.87 5.82 -4.37
CA TRP A 118 7.23 5.74 -5.79
C TRP A 118 8.30 4.70 -6.10
N PRO A 119 9.37 4.54 -5.29
CA PRO A 119 10.33 3.47 -5.51
C PRO A 119 9.69 2.07 -5.48
N THR A 120 8.80 1.80 -4.52
CA THR A 120 8.12 0.50 -4.41
C THR A 120 7.19 0.25 -5.60
N VAL A 121 6.47 1.27 -6.09
CA VAL A 121 5.65 1.16 -7.30
C VAL A 121 6.53 0.92 -8.53
N ALA A 122 7.69 1.58 -8.61
CA ALA A 122 8.63 1.37 -9.70
C ALA A 122 9.25 -0.04 -9.69
N GLU A 123 9.59 -0.56 -8.50
CA GLU A 123 10.06 -1.94 -8.33
C GLU A 123 8.98 -2.96 -8.73
N PHE A 124 7.72 -2.69 -8.44
CA PHE A 124 6.60 -3.47 -8.94
C PHE A 124 6.55 -3.47 -10.47
N CYS A 125 6.65 -2.29 -11.10
CA CYS A 125 6.62 -2.17 -12.55
C CYS A 125 7.79 -2.94 -13.20
N ARG A 126 9.00 -2.80 -12.66
CA ARG A 126 10.17 -3.55 -13.09
C ARG A 126 9.96 -5.06 -12.99
N LEU A 127 9.50 -5.53 -11.84
CA LEU A 127 9.29 -6.96 -11.63
C LEU A 127 8.17 -7.50 -12.52
N LYS A 128 7.11 -6.71 -12.75
CA LYS A 128 6.04 -7.05 -13.68
C LYS A 128 6.58 -7.20 -15.10
N THR A 129 7.42 -6.26 -15.54
CA THR A 129 8.08 -6.32 -16.86
C THR A 129 8.97 -7.55 -17.00
N VAL A 130 9.79 -7.87 -15.97
CA VAL A 130 10.60 -9.10 -15.96
C VAL A 130 9.73 -10.34 -16.15
N VAL A 131 8.65 -10.47 -15.38
CA VAL A 131 7.75 -11.64 -15.44
C VAL A 131 7.01 -11.72 -16.79
N GLU A 132 6.68 -10.59 -17.41
CA GLU A 132 6.02 -10.56 -18.73
C GLU A 132 6.96 -10.93 -19.89
N MET A 133 8.22 -10.50 -19.82
CA MET A 133 9.21 -10.71 -20.88
C MET A 133 9.99 -12.02 -20.75
N GLU A 134 9.92 -12.70 -19.60
CA GLU A 134 10.59 -13.97 -19.34
C GLU A 134 9.54 -15.09 -19.17
N PRO A 135 9.27 -15.89 -20.25
CA PRO A 135 8.26 -16.95 -20.21
C PRO A 135 8.49 -17.99 -19.09
N ASP A 136 9.77 -18.20 -18.74
CA ASP A 136 10.21 -19.14 -17.71
C ASP A 136 10.49 -18.44 -16.36
N ALA A 137 9.83 -17.31 -16.10
CA ALA A 137 10.03 -16.55 -14.89
C ALA A 137 9.85 -17.43 -13.64
N ASN A 138 10.80 -17.36 -12.73
CA ASN A 138 10.82 -18.15 -11.52
C ASN A 138 9.57 -17.90 -10.66
N ALA A 139 8.98 -18.96 -10.12
CA ALA A 139 7.80 -18.89 -9.26
C ALA A 139 7.99 -17.95 -8.04
N SER A 140 9.23 -17.79 -7.55
CA SER A 140 9.53 -16.82 -6.49
C SER A 140 9.36 -15.37 -6.93
N LEU A 141 9.68 -15.03 -8.20
CA LEU A 141 9.46 -13.70 -8.77
C LEU A 141 7.97 -13.41 -8.91
N VAL A 142 7.20 -14.40 -9.38
CA VAL A 142 5.73 -14.30 -9.47
C VAL A 142 5.12 -14.12 -8.07
N ALA A 143 5.59 -14.86 -7.07
CA ALA A 143 5.13 -14.70 -5.69
C ALA A 143 5.48 -13.30 -5.13
N GLN A 144 6.66 -12.78 -5.43
CA GLN A 144 7.06 -11.43 -5.03
C GLN A 144 6.21 -10.35 -5.72
N LEU A 145 5.85 -10.56 -7.00
CA LEU A 145 4.95 -9.66 -7.72
C LEU A 145 3.58 -9.54 -7.02
N HIS A 146 3.04 -10.67 -6.53
CA HIS A 146 1.80 -10.65 -5.74
C HIS A 146 1.95 -9.88 -4.42
N ARG A 147 3.10 -9.99 -3.75
CA ARG A 147 3.36 -9.22 -2.53
C ARG A 147 3.42 -7.71 -2.80
N PHE A 148 4.06 -7.30 -3.89
CA PHE A 148 4.07 -5.90 -4.29
C PHE A 148 2.65 -5.38 -4.57
N ARG A 149 1.81 -6.17 -5.26
CA ARG A 149 0.40 -5.80 -5.48
C ARG A 149 -0.34 -5.52 -4.17
N ASP A 150 -0.11 -6.31 -3.14
CA ASP A 150 -0.69 -6.07 -1.82
C ASP A 150 -0.15 -4.77 -1.22
N GLN A 151 1.18 -4.56 -1.24
CA GLN A 151 1.82 -3.40 -0.64
C GLN A 151 1.38 -2.07 -1.25
N ILE A 152 1.24 -2.02 -2.57
CA ILE A 152 0.84 -0.80 -3.28
C ILE A 152 -0.68 -0.64 -3.43
N GLY A 153 -1.47 -1.59 -2.87
CA GLY A 153 -2.92 -1.48 -2.80
C GLY A 153 -3.68 -1.94 -4.04
N LEU A 154 -3.09 -2.77 -4.91
CA LEU A 154 -3.73 -3.28 -6.12
C LEU A 154 -4.64 -4.49 -5.89
N THR A 155 -4.73 -5.00 -4.66
CA THR A 155 -5.61 -6.10 -4.29
C THR A 155 -6.61 -5.68 -3.24
N PRO A 156 -7.74 -6.40 -3.08
CA PRO A 156 -8.68 -6.12 -2.00
C PRO A 156 -8.04 -6.19 -0.61
N ALA A 157 -7.04 -7.06 -0.41
CA ALA A 157 -6.26 -7.12 0.82
C ALA A 157 -5.39 -5.89 0.99
N GLY A 158 -4.65 -5.51 -0.06
CA GLY A 158 -3.80 -4.33 -0.08
C GLY A 158 -4.57 -3.03 0.11
N LEU A 159 -5.74 -2.87 -0.51
CA LEU A 159 -6.61 -1.71 -0.28
C LEU A 159 -6.95 -1.56 1.20
N ARG A 160 -7.33 -2.65 1.86
CA ARG A 160 -7.67 -2.64 3.30
C ARG A 160 -6.46 -2.33 4.18
N GLU A 161 -5.32 -2.96 3.90
CA GLU A 161 -4.08 -2.76 4.67
C GLU A 161 -3.60 -1.32 4.58
N ASN A 162 -3.79 -0.67 3.42
CA ASN A 162 -3.50 0.74 3.22
C ASN A 162 -4.62 1.68 3.73
N GLY A 163 -5.75 1.14 4.16
CA GLY A 163 -6.89 1.94 4.61
C GLY A 163 -7.59 2.69 3.47
N TRP A 164 -7.65 2.09 2.27
CA TRP A 164 -8.26 2.71 1.09
C TRP A 164 -9.52 1.98 0.64
N SER A 165 -10.43 2.72 0.00
CA SER A 165 -11.60 2.18 -0.70
C SER A 165 -11.83 2.92 -2.01
N ILE A 166 -12.19 2.18 -3.06
CA ILE A 166 -12.59 2.77 -4.34
C ILE A 166 -14.06 3.15 -4.23
N VAL A 167 -14.37 4.40 -4.48
CA VAL A 167 -15.75 4.92 -4.45
C VAL A 167 -16.33 4.81 -5.84
N SER A 168 -17.46 4.12 -6.00
CA SER A 168 -18.23 4.16 -7.22
C SER A 168 -19.09 5.43 -7.27
N ASP A 169 -19.20 6.06 -8.44
CA ASP A 169 -20.00 7.26 -8.68
C ASP A 169 -21.44 7.16 -8.19
N GLU A 170 -22.02 5.96 -8.19
CA GLU A 170 -23.37 5.70 -7.66
C GLU A 170 -23.50 5.99 -6.16
N LEU A 171 -22.41 5.86 -5.40
CA LEU A 171 -22.41 6.17 -3.96
C LEU A 171 -22.18 7.65 -3.70
N GLU A 172 -21.45 8.34 -4.56
CA GLU A 172 -21.27 9.80 -4.47
C GLU A 172 -22.57 10.55 -4.81
N SER A 173 -23.29 10.13 -5.83
CA SER A 173 -24.60 10.70 -6.19
C SER A 173 -25.67 10.49 -5.10
N ARG A 174 -25.55 9.47 -4.27
CA ARG A 174 -26.40 9.25 -3.08
C ARG A 174 -25.95 10.02 -1.84
N ARG A 175 -24.73 10.54 -1.82
CA ARG A 175 -24.18 11.38 -0.76
C ARG A 175 -24.30 12.87 -1.04
N THR A 176 -25.09 13.28 -2.04
CA THR A 176 -25.46 14.70 -2.18
C THR A 176 -25.91 15.17 -0.79
N PRO A 177 -25.27 16.20 -0.20
CA PRO A 177 -25.60 16.60 1.15
C PRO A 177 -27.10 16.89 1.16
N VAL A 178 -27.85 16.16 1.99
CA VAL A 178 -29.15 16.61 2.44
C VAL A 178 -28.89 18.00 2.98
N ALA A 179 -29.29 19.01 2.21
CA ALA A 179 -29.20 20.40 2.61
C ALA A 179 -29.62 20.44 4.08
N GLU A 180 -28.82 21.10 4.90
CA GLU A 180 -29.20 21.39 6.28
C GLU A 180 -30.64 21.86 6.29
N VAL A 181 -31.53 20.92 6.55
CA VAL A 181 -32.88 21.28 6.90
C VAL A 181 -32.73 21.93 8.27
N ASN A 182 -32.70 23.26 8.24
CA ASN A 182 -32.85 24.06 9.43
C ASN A 182 -34.05 23.52 10.22
N SER A 183 -33.80 22.55 11.08
CA SER A 183 -34.75 22.05 12.04
C SER A 183 -34.80 23.00 13.23
N ALA A 184 -35.29 24.18 13.00
CA ALA A 184 -35.95 24.95 14.04
C ALA A 184 -37.29 24.26 14.35
N ALA A 185 -37.23 23.03 14.85
CA ALA A 185 -38.41 22.40 15.45
C ALA A 185 -38.62 23.01 16.84
N PRO A 186 -39.81 23.55 17.12
CA PRO A 186 -40.08 24.15 18.41
C PRO A 186 -40.01 23.10 19.50
N VAL A 187 -39.17 23.37 20.52
CA VAL A 187 -39.06 22.53 21.73
C VAL A 187 -40.44 22.48 22.39
N ARG A 188 -41.09 21.32 22.32
CA ARG A 188 -42.31 21.05 23.07
C ARG A 188 -41.95 21.02 24.56
N ARG A 189 -42.23 22.12 25.28
CA ARG A 189 -42.19 22.16 26.75
C ARG A 189 -43.30 21.28 27.28
N LEU A 190 -42.95 20.21 27.95
CA LEU A 190 -43.87 19.42 28.76
C LEU A 190 -44.34 20.33 29.91
N ARG A 191 -45.64 20.64 29.94
CA ARG A 191 -46.27 21.35 31.05
C ARG A 191 -46.57 20.34 32.16
N ALA A 192 -45.96 20.54 33.31
CA ALA A 192 -46.31 19.77 34.48
C ALA A 192 -47.76 20.01 34.89
N VAL A 193 -48.57 18.96 35.03
CA VAL A 193 -49.92 19.02 35.56
C VAL A 193 -49.77 18.83 37.07
N SER A 194 -50.07 19.89 37.81
CA SER A 194 -50.22 19.83 39.26
C SER A 194 -51.56 19.19 39.56
N SER A 195 -51.59 18.07 40.27
CA SER A 195 -52.79 17.47 40.85
C SER A 195 -53.07 18.12 42.19
N GLU A 196 -54.26 18.66 42.35
CA GLU A 196 -54.90 18.92 43.61
C GLU A 196 -55.48 17.61 44.16
#